data_953ec4ff049070426b59a9aac2d4536a
#
_entry.id   953ec4ff049070426b59a9aac2d4536a
#
_cell.length_a   1.000
_cell.length_b   1.000
_cell.length_c   1.000
_cell.angle_alpha   90.00
_cell.angle_beta   90.00
_cell.angle_gamma   90.00
#
_symmetry.space_group_name_H-M   'P 1'
#
loop_
_entity.id
_entity.type
_entity.pdbx_description
1 polymer ?
#
loop_
_entity_poly.entity_id
_entity_poly.type
_entity_poly.pdbx_seq_one_letter_code
_entity_poly.pdbx_strand_id
1 'polypeptide(L)'
;MALAGKEREVLRHCLRLPAWAWQAMRAEEVAALAGALAWMRLDADCDTAPFPSFTYESVTYHFPKPKGENMSCIEYAIADEYYLQLVRDGDESALLLLMATLYRQETSERGRAMREDDPRVPLHSRAEILERANWLRRAPMEYQTAALLFFAGLKQYVRKVYGPHLFDLDDEENDPNNEMTNDDNDEMTNNDANEDGFGWWGIFQDVAEARLFGTMKDVYQASFHEVCMWLVRQRIRERQMQAMCRQKTPTQNLD
;
A
#
# COMPACT_ATOMS: atom_id res chain seq x y z
N MET A 1 5.20 -32.50 6.80
CA MET A 1 4.11 -31.64 7.29
C MET A 1 3.18 -31.41 6.10
N ALA A 2 1.91 -31.82 6.14
CA ALA A 2 0.98 -31.62 5.03
C ALA A 2 0.56 -30.14 5.02
N LEU A 3 0.64 -29.52 3.85
CA LEU A 3 0.14 -28.14 3.66
C LEU A 3 -1.36 -28.10 3.91
N ALA A 4 -1.84 -27.10 4.63
CA ALA A 4 -3.27 -26.86 4.82
C ALA A 4 -3.95 -26.65 3.45
N GLY A 5 -5.23 -27.01 3.34
CA GLY A 5 -5.94 -27.00 2.05
C GLY A 5 -5.92 -25.65 1.33
N LYS A 6 -6.04 -24.53 2.07
CA LYS A 6 -5.96 -23.16 1.55
C LYS A 6 -4.59 -22.84 0.93
N GLU A 7 -3.50 -23.26 1.57
CA GLU A 7 -2.14 -23.03 1.06
C GLU A 7 -1.89 -23.74 -0.28
N ARG A 8 -2.45 -24.93 -0.46
CA ARG A 8 -2.38 -25.66 -1.72
C ARG A 8 -3.12 -24.94 -2.85
N GLU A 9 -4.24 -24.32 -2.53
CA GLU A 9 -5.03 -23.55 -3.51
C GLU A 9 -4.35 -22.25 -3.92
N VAL A 10 -3.77 -21.52 -2.97
CA VAL A 10 -2.97 -20.31 -3.23
C VAL A 10 -1.78 -20.64 -4.13
N LEU A 11 -1.02 -21.72 -3.82
CA LEU A 11 0.10 -22.15 -4.65
C LEU A 11 -0.33 -22.48 -6.07
N ARG A 12 -1.46 -23.18 -6.24
CA ARG A 12 -2.02 -23.50 -7.55
C ARG A 12 -2.33 -22.24 -8.35
N HIS A 13 -2.93 -21.26 -7.70
CA HIS A 13 -3.30 -19.99 -8.34
C HIS A 13 -2.08 -19.17 -8.73
N CYS A 14 -1.13 -19.00 -7.82
CA CYS A 14 0.12 -18.27 -8.08
C CYS A 14 0.94 -18.88 -9.22
N LEU A 15 0.96 -20.21 -9.32
CA LEU A 15 1.71 -20.92 -10.36
C LEU A 15 0.92 -21.07 -11.67
N ARG A 16 -0.33 -20.60 -11.72
CA ARG A 16 -1.25 -20.76 -12.87
C ARG A 16 -1.31 -22.19 -13.42
N LEU A 17 -1.15 -23.17 -12.52
CA LEU A 17 -1.17 -24.57 -12.92
C LEU A 17 -2.59 -25.03 -13.20
N PRO A 18 -2.85 -25.68 -14.35
CA PRO A 18 -4.15 -26.27 -14.61
C PRO A 18 -4.45 -27.36 -13.57
N ALA A 19 -5.72 -27.57 -13.24
CA ALA A 19 -6.14 -28.48 -12.17
C ALA A 19 -5.58 -29.90 -12.34
N TRP A 20 -5.50 -30.41 -13.58
CA TRP A 20 -4.95 -31.73 -13.87
C TRP A 20 -3.46 -31.85 -13.56
N ALA A 21 -2.67 -30.81 -13.86
CA ALA A 21 -1.23 -30.81 -13.57
C ALA A 21 -1.00 -30.74 -12.05
N TRP A 22 -1.80 -29.94 -11.33
CA TRP A 22 -1.75 -29.86 -9.89
C TRP A 22 -2.10 -31.19 -9.20
N GLN A 23 -3.11 -31.89 -9.71
CA GLN A 23 -3.51 -33.20 -9.18
C GLN A 23 -2.47 -34.30 -9.45
N ALA A 24 -1.72 -34.19 -10.54
CA ALA A 24 -0.65 -35.12 -10.89
C ALA A 24 0.64 -34.95 -10.08
N MET A 25 0.81 -33.81 -9.39
CA MET A 25 2.00 -33.54 -8.60
C MET A 25 2.04 -34.37 -7.32
N ARG A 26 3.20 -34.95 -7.03
CA ARG A 26 3.44 -35.68 -5.78
C ARG A 26 3.55 -34.70 -4.60
N ALA A 27 3.25 -35.17 -3.40
CA ALA A 27 3.32 -34.38 -2.18
C ALA A 27 4.72 -33.74 -1.96
N GLU A 28 5.79 -34.45 -2.37
CA GLU A 28 7.16 -33.97 -2.30
C GLU A 28 7.43 -32.78 -3.24
N GLU A 29 6.86 -32.83 -4.44
CA GLU A 29 6.99 -31.75 -5.42
C GLU A 29 6.22 -30.51 -4.97
N VAL A 30 5.03 -30.69 -4.41
CA VAL A 30 4.24 -29.60 -3.79
C VAL A 30 4.99 -29.01 -2.60
N ALA A 31 5.62 -29.84 -1.77
CA ALA A 31 6.42 -29.37 -0.63
C ALA A 31 7.68 -28.60 -1.08
N ALA A 32 8.34 -29.06 -2.14
CA ALA A 32 9.49 -28.37 -2.73
C ALA A 32 9.10 -27.00 -3.29
N LEU A 33 7.96 -26.92 -4.00
CA LEU A 33 7.42 -25.66 -4.49
C LEU A 33 7.00 -24.72 -3.35
N ALA A 34 6.37 -25.25 -2.31
CA ALA A 34 6.05 -24.47 -1.11
C ALA A 34 7.31 -23.95 -0.42
N GLY A 35 8.37 -24.75 -0.39
CA GLY A 35 9.69 -24.33 0.13
C GLY A 35 10.33 -23.23 -0.72
N ALA A 36 10.26 -23.37 -2.08
CA ALA A 36 10.76 -22.36 -3.00
C ALA A 36 9.99 -21.03 -2.91
N LEU A 37 8.71 -21.09 -2.54
CA LEU A 37 7.83 -19.94 -2.35
C LEU A 37 7.69 -19.52 -0.87
N ALA A 38 8.49 -20.11 0.03
CA ALA A 38 8.47 -19.76 1.46
C ALA A 38 8.75 -18.28 1.72
N TRP A 39 9.46 -17.61 0.80
CA TRP A 39 9.66 -16.16 0.84
C TRP A 39 8.34 -15.36 0.77
N MET A 40 7.28 -15.92 0.20
CA MET A 40 5.94 -15.30 0.18
C MET A 40 5.27 -15.29 1.56
N ARG A 41 5.78 -16.09 2.52
CA ARG A 41 5.31 -16.15 3.92
C ARG A 41 6.21 -15.37 4.87
N LEU A 42 7.39 -14.97 4.40
CA LEU A 42 8.23 -14.11 5.20
C LEU A 42 7.51 -12.77 5.27
N ASP A 43 7.41 -12.24 6.48
CA ASP A 43 7.28 -10.80 6.73
C ASP A 43 8.55 -10.12 6.20
N ALA A 44 8.88 -10.44 4.94
CA ALA A 44 9.94 -9.74 4.25
C ALA A 44 9.49 -8.31 4.19
N ASP A 45 10.33 -7.40 4.65
CA ASP A 45 10.18 -5.97 4.44
C ASP A 45 10.17 -5.73 2.91
N CYS A 46 9.04 -6.08 2.27
CA CYS A 46 8.82 -5.94 0.83
C CYS A 46 8.61 -4.46 0.45
N ASP A 47 8.93 -3.54 1.35
CA ASP A 47 8.88 -2.10 1.15
C ASP A 47 10.07 -1.55 0.32
N THR A 48 10.93 -2.45 -0.14
CA THR A 48 12.06 -2.16 -1.03
C THR A 48 11.87 -2.88 -2.35
N ALA A 49 11.96 -2.14 -3.47
CA ALA A 49 11.82 -2.73 -4.79
C ALA A 49 13.00 -3.66 -5.13
N PRO A 50 12.74 -4.90 -5.57
CA PRO A 50 13.78 -5.80 -6.04
C PRO A 50 14.48 -5.26 -7.32
N PHE A 51 13.78 -4.43 -8.09
CA PHE A 51 14.28 -3.78 -9.30
C PHE A 51 14.10 -2.27 -9.17
N PRO A 52 15.11 -1.51 -8.69
CA PRO A 52 14.99 -0.06 -8.51
C PRO A 52 14.85 0.70 -9.83
N SER A 53 15.25 0.11 -10.93
CA SER A 53 15.04 0.63 -12.28
C SER A 53 15.12 -0.48 -13.31
N PHE A 54 14.52 -0.26 -14.48
CA PHE A 54 14.71 -1.10 -15.66
C PHE A 54 14.62 -0.27 -16.94
N THR A 55 15.18 -0.80 -18.03
CA THR A 55 15.12 -0.17 -19.35
C THR A 55 14.20 -0.99 -20.25
N TYR A 56 13.21 -0.34 -20.85
CA TYR A 56 12.30 -0.93 -21.83
C TYR A 56 12.19 -0.04 -23.05
N GLU A 57 12.43 -0.59 -24.24
CA GLU A 57 12.45 0.12 -25.53
C GLU A 57 13.27 1.43 -25.48
N SER A 58 14.47 1.35 -24.92
CA SER A 58 15.43 2.48 -24.75
C SER A 58 14.99 3.57 -23.78
N VAL A 59 13.90 3.37 -23.03
CA VAL A 59 13.45 4.29 -21.99
C VAL A 59 13.76 3.68 -20.61
N THR A 60 14.39 4.43 -19.73
CA THR A 60 14.67 4.00 -18.36
C THR A 60 13.52 4.43 -17.45
N TYR A 61 13.03 3.47 -16.68
CA TYR A 61 11.98 3.62 -15.67
C TYR A 61 12.57 3.41 -14.29
N HIS A 62 12.24 4.30 -13.37
CA HIS A 62 12.67 4.24 -11.98
C HIS A 62 11.50 3.94 -11.06
N PHE A 63 11.79 3.19 -10.01
CA PHE A 63 10.86 2.82 -8.95
C PHE A 63 10.92 3.78 -7.76
N PRO A 64 9.91 3.85 -6.88
CA PRO A 64 10.02 4.60 -5.63
C PRO A 64 11.19 4.16 -4.77
N LYS A 65 11.71 5.06 -3.94
CA LYS A 65 12.67 4.71 -2.90
C LYS A 65 12.05 3.73 -1.89
N PRO A 66 12.87 2.99 -1.12
CA PRO A 66 12.38 2.12 -0.06
C PRO A 66 11.34 2.83 0.81
N LYS A 67 10.34 2.08 1.27
CA LYS A 67 9.23 2.60 2.11
C LYS A 67 8.42 3.73 1.46
N GLY A 68 8.58 3.97 0.18
CA GLY A 68 7.90 5.06 -0.52
C GLY A 68 8.35 6.47 -0.12
N GLU A 69 9.61 6.64 0.36
CA GLU A 69 10.13 7.92 0.89
C GLU A 69 9.94 9.10 -0.06
N ASN A 70 10.00 8.86 -1.38
CA ASN A 70 9.81 9.90 -2.40
C ASN A 70 8.44 9.84 -3.09
N MET A 71 7.47 9.12 -2.54
CA MET A 71 6.11 9.09 -3.09
C MET A 71 5.34 10.34 -2.72
N SER A 72 4.59 10.86 -3.69
CA SER A 72 3.60 11.93 -3.45
C SER A 72 2.26 11.36 -3.00
N CYS A 73 1.42 12.20 -2.40
CA CYS A 73 0.07 11.82 -1.97
C CYS A 73 -0.77 11.27 -3.13
N ILE A 74 -0.74 11.91 -4.30
CA ILE A 74 -1.49 11.44 -5.48
C ILE A 74 -0.98 10.07 -5.95
N GLU A 75 0.33 9.85 -5.92
CA GLU A 75 0.93 8.57 -6.31
C GLU A 75 0.46 7.44 -5.40
N TYR A 76 0.49 7.68 -4.07
CA TYR A 76 0.04 6.69 -3.10
C TYR A 76 -1.45 6.39 -3.24
N ALA A 77 -2.31 7.42 -3.32
CA ALA A 77 -3.75 7.23 -3.43
C ALA A 77 -4.16 6.44 -4.68
N ILE A 78 -3.55 6.75 -5.83
CA ILE A 78 -3.85 6.04 -7.08
C ILE A 78 -3.31 4.60 -7.04
N ALA A 79 -2.11 4.40 -6.47
CA ALA A 79 -1.55 3.07 -6.32
C ALA A 79 -2.40 2.21 -5.38
N ASP A 80 -2.90 2.78 -4.27
CA ASP A 80 -3.80 2.12 -3.34
C ASP A 80 -5.11 1.70 -4.00
N GLU A 81 -5.68 2.55 -4.81
CA GLU A 81 -6.91 2.26 -5.55
C GLU A 81 -6.72 1.07 -6.52
N TYR A 82 -5.64 1.06 -7.32
CA TYR A 82 -5.36 -0.07 -8.21
C TYR A 82 -5.03 -1.35 -7.44
N TYR A 83 -4.33 -1.24 -6.31
CA TYR A 83 -4.08 -2.37 -5.44
C TYR A 83 -5.39 -2.97 -4.90
N LEU A 84 -6.32 -2.13 -4.45
CA LEU A 84 -7.62 -2.57 -3.97
C LEU A 84 -8.49 -3.19 -5.08
N GLN A 85 -8.49 -2.63 -6.28
CA GLN A 85 -9.17 -3.21 -7.45
C GLN A 85 -8.62 -4.62 -7.76
N LEU A 86 -7.30 -4.79 -7.68
CA LEU A 86 -6.70 -6.11 -7.89
C LEU A 86 -7.10 -7.10 -6.79
N VAL A 87 -7.00 -6.70 -5.53
CA VAL A 87 -7.14 -7.64 -4.38
C VAL A 87 -8.61 -7.94 -4.08
N ARG A 88 -9.50 -6.94 -4.15
CA ARG A 88 -10.94 -7.11 -3.85
C ARG A 88 -11.73 -7.62 -5.03
N ASP A 89 -11.50 -7.01 -6.20
CA ASP A 89 -12.34 -7.24 -7.37
C ASP A 89 -11.74 -8.30 -8.30
N GLY A 90 -10.48 -8.70 -8.05
CA GLY A 90 -9.76 -9.65 -8.91
C GLY A 90 -9.43 -9.08 -10.30
N ASP A 91 -9.44 -7.74 -10.45
CA ASP A 91 -9.14 -7.09 -11.73
C ASP A 91 -7.64 -7.18 -12.05
N GLU A 92 -7.26 -8.18 -12.81
CA GLU A 92 -5.87 -8.38 -13.25
C GLU A 92 -5.32 -7.17 -14.05
N SER A 93 -6.19 -6.36 -14.68
CA SER A 93 -5.74 -5.18 -15.42
C SER A 93 -5.17 -4.10 -14.50
N ALA A 94 -5.63 -4.05 -13.25
CA ALA A 94 -5.16 -3.13 -12.24
C ALA A 94 -3.69 -3.36 -11.86
N LEU A 95 -3.17 -4.59 -12.03
CA LEU A 95 -1.76 -4.89 -11.79
C LEU A 95 -0.82 -4.10 -12.72
N LEU A 96 -1.18 -4.02 -14.00
CA LEU A 96 -0.42 -3.23 -14.97
C LEU A 96 -0.50 -1.73 -14.67
N LEU A 97 -1.66 -1.26 -14.22
CA LEU A 97 -1.87 0.14 -13.83
C LEU A 97 -1.08 0.49 -12.56
N LEU A 98 -1.04 -0.41 -11.58
CA LEU A 98 -0.19 -0.29 -10.39
C LEU A 98 1.29 -0.20 -10.77
N MET A 99 1.79 -1.12 -11.61
CA MET A 99 3.14 -1.06 -12.14
C MET A 99 3.43 0.28 -12.82
N ALA A 100 2.53 0.73 -13.71
CA ALA A 100 2.69 1.99 -14.43
C ALA A 100 2.60 3.24 -13.53
N THR A 101 1.95 3.14 -12.38
CA THR A 101 1.94 4.21 -11.37
C THR A 101 3.28 4.33 -10.68
N LEU A 102 3.88 3.21 -10.29
CA LEU A 102 5.12 3.16 -9.51
C LEU A 102 6.37 3.32 -10.38
N TYR A 103 6.47 2.61 -11.53
CA TYR A 103 7.57 2.76 -12.46
C TYR A 103 7.32 3.94 -13.40
N ARG A 104 8.13 4.99 -13.25
CA ARG A 104 8.04 6.20 -14.05
C ARG A 104 9.36 6.49 -14.76
N GLN A 105 9.24 7.11 -15.92
CA GLN A 105 10.37 7.51 -16.71
C GLN A 105 11.32 8.44 -15.93
N GLU A 106 12.56 8.41 -16.28
CA GLU A 106 13.55 9.35 -15.77
C GLU A 106 13.20 10.78 -16.23
N THR A 107 13.24 11.70 -15.28
CA THR A 107 13.02 13.12 -15.59
C THR A 107 14.25 13.72 -16.28
N SER A 108 14.04 14.80 -17.05
CA SER A 108 15.13 15.57 -17.63
C SER A 108 16.01 16.21 -16.55
N GLU A 109 17.24 16.62 -16.91
CA GLU A 109 18.16 17.31 -15.99
C GLU A 109 17.52 18.54 -15.33
N ARG A 110 16.69 19.28 -16.08
CA ARG A 110 15.95 20.44 -15.55
C ARG A 110 14.90 20.02 -14.52
N GLY A 111 14.25 18.88 -14.72
CA GLY A 111 13.29 18.32 -13.77
C GLY A 111 13.97 17.82 -12.49
N ARG A 112 15.19 17.24 -12.61
CA ARG A 112 16.00 16.82 -11.44
C ARG A 112 16.38 18.00 -10.56
N ALA A 113 16.75 19.15 -11.14
CA ALA A 113 17.06 20.35 -10.37
C ALA A 113 15.89 20.87 -9.53
N MET A 114 14.67 20.49 -9.88
CA MET A 114 13.46 20.86 -9.11
C MET A 114 13.07 19.83 -8.05
N ARG A 115 13.57 18.58 -8.16
CA ARG A 115 13.28 17.47 -7.23
C ARG A 115 14.54 16.63 -7.06
N GLU A 116 15.49 17.13 -6.28
CA GLU A 116 16.80 16.49 -6.07
C GLU A 116 16.71 15.03 -5.64
N ASP A 117 15.64 14.67 -4.94
CA ASP A 117 15.46 13.35 -4.34
C ASP A 117 14.68 12.34 -5.20
N ASP A 118 14.02 12.75 -6.26
CA ASP A 118 13.22 11.87 -7.11
C ASP A 118 13.60 12.00 -8.59
N PRO A 119 14.29 10.98 -9.17
CA PRO A 119 14.66 10.99 -10.58
C PRO A 119 13.45 10.80 -11.52
N ARG A 120 12.28 10.49 -11.00
CA ARG A 120 11.09 10.12 -11.76
C ARG A 120 10.31 11.36 -12.21
N VAL A 121 9.74 11.32 -13.40
CA VAL A 121 8.79 12.35 -13.88
C VAL A 121 7.62 12.45 -12.88
N PRO A 122 7.23 13.67 -12.42
CA PRO A 122 6.09 13.83 -11.53
C PRO A 122 4.80 13.25 -12.12
N LEU A 123 3.94 12.68 -11.27
CA LEU A 123 2.62 12.19 -11.66
C LEU A 123 1.59 13.31 -11.49
N HIS A 124 0.86 13.63 -12.54
CA HIS A 124 -0.16 14.70 -12.52
C HIS A 124 -1.58 14.20 -12.82
N SER A 125 -1.71 13.08 -13.53
CA SER A 125 -3.02 12.60 -13.96
C SER A 125 -3.06 11.08 -14.17
N ARG A 126 -4.28 10.53 -14.12
CA ARG A 126 -4.53 9.12 -14.49
C ARG A 126 -4.31 8.86 -15.99
N ALA A 127 -4.48 9.86 -16.83
CA ALA A 127 -4.25 9.71 -18.27
C ALA A 127 -2.81 9.33 -18.58
N GLU A 128 -1.83 9.92 -17.87
CA GLU A 128 -0.42 9.57 -17.98
C GLU A 128 -0.14 8.11 -17.57
N ILE A 129 -0.87 7.59 -16.57
CA ILE A 129 -0.76 6.20 -16.14
C ILE A 129 -1.29 5.26 -17.21
N LEU A 130 -2.46 5.56 -17.78
CA LEU A 130 -3.06 4.75 -18.83
C LEU A 130 -2.18 4.70 -20.09
N GLU A 131 -1.60 5.81 -20.49
CA GLU A 131 -0.67 5.89 -21.62
C GLU A 131 0.58 5.01 -21.34
N ARG A 132 1.17 5.16 -20.16
CA ARG A 132 2.34 4.38 -19.74
C ARG A 132 2.02 2.89 -19.61
N ALA A 133 0.86 2.54 -19.07
CA ALA A 133 0.40 1.16 -18.99
C ALA A 133 0.27 0.51 -20.37
N ASN A 134 -0.32 1.22 -21.32
CA ASN A 134 -0.40 0.74 -22.70
C ASN A 134 0.99 0.49 -23.31
N TRP A 135 1.96 1.38 -23.04
CA TRP A 135 3.34 1.21 -23.47
C TRP A 135 4.00 0.01 -22.80
N LEU A 136 3.85 -0.14 -21.48
CA LEU A 136 4.47 -1.19 -20.69
C LEU A 136 3.72 -2.54 -20.77
N ARG A 137 2.69 -2.65 -21.57
CA ARG A 137 1.84 -3.87 -21.66
C ARG A 137 2.61 -5.14 -21.99
N ARG A 138 3.72 -5.02 -22.71
CA ARG A 138 4.59 -6.15 -23.10
C ARG A 138 5.86 -6.24 -22.25
N ALA A 139 6.02 -5.39 -21.25
CA ALA A 139 7.14 -5.50 -20.33
C ALA A 139 7.09 -6.81 -19.55
N PRO A 140 8.24 -7.36 -19.13
CA PRO A 140 8.28 -8.60 -18.36
C PRO A 140 7.42 -8.56 -17.11
N MET A 141 6.72 -9.67 -16.83
CA MET A 141 5.77 -9.79 -15.71
C MET A 141 6.45 -9.60 -14.34
N GLU A 142 7.75 -9.85 -14.25
CA GLU A 142 8.54 -9.67 -13.02
C GLU A 142 8.46 -8.25 -12.46
N TYR A 143 8.36 -7.23 -13.31
CA TYR A 143 8.21 -5.83 -12.87
C TYR A 143 6.81 -5.54 -12.33
N GLN A 144 5.77 -6.21 -12.88
CA GLN A 144 4.42 -6.12 -12.35
C GLN A 144 4.34 -6.78 -10.96
N THR A 145 4.96 -7.96 -10.82
CA THR A 145 5.03 -8.67 -9.55
C THR A 145 5.83 -7.86 -8.51
N ALA A 146 6.94 -7.25 -8.91
CA ALA A 146 7.73 -6.38 -8.04
C ALA A 146 6.91 -5.18 -7.54
N ALA A 147 6.10 -4.58 -8.41
CA ALA A 147 5.22 -3.47 -8.05
C ALA A 147 4.16 -3.90 -7.02
N LEU A 148 3.56 -5.09 -7.20
CA LEU A 148 2.58 -5.63 -6.26
C LEU A 148 3.20 -5.91 -4.89
N LEU A 149 4.33 -6.61 -4.84
CA LEU A 149 4.99 -6.96 -3.58
C LEU A 149 5.44 -5.72 -2.82
N PHE A 150 6.05 -4.76 -3.51
CA PHE A 150 6.45 -3.50 -2.91
C PHE A 150 5.25 -2.76 -2.31
N PHE A 151 4.16 -2.63 -3.08
CA PHE A 151 3.02 -1.85 -2.59
C PHE A 151 2.30 -2.56 -1.43
N ALA A 152 2.21 -3.89 -1.45
CA ALA A 152 1.73 -4.67 -0.32
C ALA A 152 2.57 -4.44 0.94
N GLY A 153 3.91 -4.50 0.81
CA GLY A 153 4.83 -4.20 1.91
C GLY A 153 4.76 -2.75 2.38
N LEU A 154 4.59 -1.80 1.45
CA LEU A 154 4.40 -0.39 1.79
C LEU A 154 3.11 -0.17 2.59
N LYS A 155 2.01 -0.83 2.22
CA LYS A 155 0.75 -0.77 3.01
C LYS A 155 0.94 -1.31 4.42
N GLN A 156 1.65 -2.44 4.58
CA GLN A 156 1.98 -2.97 5.91
C GLN A 156 2.84 -1.99 6.71
N TYR A 157 3.85 -1.39 6.08
CA TYR A 157 4.68 -0.37 6.70
C TYR A 157 3.85 0.85 7.17
N VAL A 158 2.99 1.38 6.30
CA VAL A 158 2.09 2.51 6.60
C VAL A 158 1.15 2.16 7.76
N ARG A 159 0.55 0.96 7.75
CA ARG A 159 -0.30 0.47 8.84
C ARG A 159 0.47 0.36 10.16
N LYS A 160 1.67 -0.19 10.13
CA LYS A 160 2.52 -0.36 11.32
C LYS A 160 2.97 0.98 11.93
N VAL A 161 3.38 1.93 11.08
CA VAL A 161 3.97 3.21 11.53
C VAL A 161 2.92 4.25 11.86
N TYR A 162 1.88 4.36 11.05
CA TYR A 162 0.87 5.41 11.17
C TYR A 162 -0.47 4.89 11.70
N GLY A 163 -0.77 3.60 11.50
CA GLY A 163 -2.03 2.96 11.83
C GLY A 163 -2.49 3.19 13.27
N PRO A 164 -1.65 2.97 14.30
CA PRO A 164 -2.03 3.17 15.70
C PRO A 164 -2.52 4.58 16.02
N HIS A 165 -2.13 5.55 15.22
CA HIS A 165 -2.50 6.94 15.43
C HIS A 165 -3.61 7.44 14.51
N LEU A 166 -3.69 6.90 13.28
CA LEU A 166 -4.63 7.37 12.26
C LEU A 166 -5.93 6.55 12.22
N PHE A 167 -5.85 5.25 12.54
CA PHE A 167 -6.96 4.31 12.32
C PHE A 167 -7.49 3.67 13.61
N ASP A 168 -7.09 4.19 14.78
CA ASP A 168 -7.51 3.70 16.13
C ASP A 168 -7.36 2.17 16.31
N LEU A 169 -6.28 1.59 15.75
CA LEU A 169 -6.01 0.14 15.78
C LEU A 169 -5.49 -0.37 17.15
N ASP A 170 -5.42 0.49 18.17
CA ASP A 170 -4.77 0.16 19.45
C ASP A 170 -5.59 -0.76 20.37
N ASP A 171 -6.90 -0.97 20.11
CA ASP A 171 -7.79 -1.55 21.12
C ASP A 171 -8.00 -3.07 20.99
N GLU A 172 -7.60 -3.72 19.86
CA GLU A 172 -7.90 -5.14 19.66
C GLU A 172 -6.76 -6.10 20.07
N GLU A 173 -5.51 -5.65 20.15
CA GLU A 173 -4.38 -6.54 20.51
C GLU A 173 -4.11 -6.68 22.01
N ASN A 174 -4.70 -5.85 22.88
CA ASN A 174 -4.41 -5.85 24.33
C ASN A 174 -5.56 -6.35 25.21
N ASP A 175 -6.57 -7.03 24.69
CA ASP A 175 -7.53 -7.74 25.54
C ASP A 175 -6.96 -9.12 25.93
N PRO A 176 -6.50 -9.30 27.19
CA PRO A 176 -5.95 -10.57 27.65
C PRO A 176 -7.00 -11.71 27.70
N ASN A 177 -8.27 -11.42 27.41
CA ASN A 177 -9.35 -12.38 27.34
C ASN A 177 -9.75 -12.74 25.91
N ASN A 178 -9.07 -12.22 24.89
CA ASN A 178 -9.28 -12.63 23.52
C ASN A 178 -8.62 -14.00 23.32
N GLU A 179 -9.26 -15.05 23.87
CA GLU A 179 -8.92 -16.44 23.56
C GLU A 179 -9.04 -16.60 22.03
N MET A 180 -7.90 -16.95 21.43
CA MET A 180 -7.70 -17.31 20.03
C MET A 180 -8.90 -18.03 19.43
N THR A 181 -9.87 -17.35 18.93
CA THR A 181 -10.68 -17.87 17.85
C THR A 181 -9.85 -17.70 16.58
N ASN A 182 -9.15 -18.80 16.24
CA ASN A 182 -8.50 -18.98 14.92
C ASN A 182 -9.57 -19.05 13.83
N ASP A 183 -10.30 -18.00 13.64
CA ASP A 183 -11.04 -17.75 12.42
C ASP A 183 -10.07 -16.98 11.51
N ASP A 184 -9.38 -17.75 10.64
CA ASP A 184 -8.53 -17.28 9.54
C ASP A 184 -9.32 -16.49 8.46
N ASN A 185 -10.28 -15.71 8.87
CA ASN A 185 -10.86 -14.64 8.11
C ASN A 185 -10.10 -13.35 8.44
N ASP A 186 -8.85 -13.26 7.95
CA ASP A 186 -8.27 -11.98 7.58
C ASP A 186 -9.08 -11.40 6.38
N GLU A 187 -10.39 -11.26 6.57
CA GLU A 187 -11.13 -10.21 5.91
C GLU A 187 -10.44 -8.93 6.35
N MET A 188 -9.66 -8.36 5.44
CA MET A 188 -9.19 -6.97 5.53
C MET A 188 -10.42 -6.13 5.89
N THR A 189 -10.64 -5.99 7.19
CA THR A 189 -11.73 -5.18 7.69
C THR A 189 -11.53 -3.78 7.17
N ASN A 190 -12.53 -3.31 6.45
CA ASN A 190 -12.57 -2.06 5.71
C ASN A 190 -12.53 -0.80 6.59
N ASN A 191 -11.96 -0.87 7.79
CA ASN A 191 -11.75 0.30 8.66
C ASN A 191 -10.66 1.26 8.15
N ASP A 192 -9.97 0.91 7.05
CA ASP A 192 -9.01 1.81 6.38
C ASP A 192 -9.70 2.85 5.48
N ALA A 193 -11.00 2.75 5.25
CA ALA A 193 -11.75 3.78 4.54
C ALA A 193 -12.42 4.70 5.57
N ASN A 194 -12.20 6.01 5.46
CA ASN A 194 -13.08 6.99 6.10
C ASN A 194 -14.53 6.52 5.93
N GLU A 195 -15.37 6.70 6.97
CA GLU A 195 -16.78 6.34 6.96
C GLU A 195 -17.52 6.85 5.71
N ASP A 196 -17.00 7.88 5.07
CA ASP A 196 -17.51 8.53 3.85
C ASP A 196 -17.22 7.74 2.55
N GLY A 197 -16.42 6.67 2.58
CA GLY A 197 -16.06 5.88 1.40
C GLY A 197 -15.06 6.54 0.43
N PHE A 198 -14.52 7.72 0.76
CA PHE A 198 -13.56 8.45 -0.09
C PHE A 198 -12.10 8.02 0.11
N GLY A 199 -11.78 7.24 1.15
CA GLY A 199 -10.43 6.76 1.42
C GLY A 199 -9.40 7.90 1.51
N TRP A 200 -8.25 7.73 0.89
CA TRP A 200 -7.18 8.73 0.92
C TRP A 200 -7.56 10.08 0.29
N TRP A 201 -8.50 10.09 -0.65
CA TRP A 201 -8.95 11.33 -1.30
C TRP A 201 -9.66 12.25 -0.31
N GLY A 202 -10.52 11.71 0.57
CA GLY A 202 -11.15 12.47 1.65
C GLY A 202 -10.12 13.02 2.63
N ILE A 203 -9.17 12.19 3.07
CA ILE A 203 -8.09 12.62 3.97
C ILE A 203 -7.28 13.78 3.35
N PHE A 204 -6.94 13.70 2.07
CA PHE A 204 -6.20 14.79 1.42
C PHE A 204 -7.02 16.06 1.23
N GLN A 205 -8.34 15.94 1.08
CA GLN A 205 -9.23 17.08 1.07
C GLN A 205 -9.22 17.81 2.41
N ASP A 206 -9.34 17.09 3.53
CA ASP A 206 -9.27 17.65 4.88
C ASP A 206 -7.94 18.36 5.14
N VAL A 207 -6.83 17.76 4.67
CA VAL A 207 -5.49 18.37 4.75
C VAL A 207 -5.41 19.66 3.93
N ALA A 208 -6.04 19.69 2.75
CA ALA A 208 -6.07 20.90 1.92
C ALA A 208 -6.93 22.01 2.55
N GLU A 209 -8.04 21.67 3.21
CA GLU A 209 -8.89 22.61 3.94
C GLU A 209 -8.13 23.23 5.13
N ALA A 210 -7.25 22.49 5.80
CA ALA A 210 -6.37 22.99 6.83
C ALA A 210 -5.32 24.02 6.31
N ARG A 211 -5.13 24.13 4.98
CA ARG A 211 -4.24 25.07 4.27
C ARG A 211 -2.76 25.04 4.66
N LEU A 212 -2.31 24.04 5.38
CA LEU A 212 -0.92 23.95 5.81
C LEU A 212 0.03 23.62 4.64
N PHE A 213 -0.43 22.74 3.74
CA PHE A 213 0.31 22.32 2.56
C PHE A 213 -0.07 23.11 1.30
N GLY A 214 -0.90 24.16 1.43
CA GLY A 214 -1.37 24.96 0.32
C GLY A 214 -2.72 24.53 -0.24
N THR A 215 -2.85 24.54 -1.56
CA THR A 215 -4.08 24.12 -2.25
C THR A 215 -4.15 22.59 -2.39
N MET A 216 -5.30 22.06 -2.78
CA MET A 216 -5.45 20.62 -3.07
C MET A 216 -4.39 20.08 -4.03
N LYS A 217 -4.02 20.88 -5.04
CA LYS A 217 -2.95 20.50 -5.97
C LYS A 217 -1.58 20.38 -5.29
N ASP A 218 -1.31 21.26 -4.34
CA ASP A 218 -0.06 21.24 -3.58
C ASP A 218 -0.01 20.03 -2.65
N VAL A 219 -1.14 19.69 -1.99
CA VAL A 219 -1.28 18.47 -1.17
C VAL A 219 -1.03 17.22 -2.02
N TYR A 220 -1.59 17.14 -3.22
CA TYR A 220 -1.37 15.98 -4.10
C TYR A 220 0.10 15.77 -4.47
N GLN A 221 0.87 16.85 -4.58
CA GLN A 221 2.30 16.79 -4.90
C GLN A 221 3.20 16.74 -3.65
N ALA A 222 2.63 16.95 -2.46
CA ALA A 222 3.37 16.84 -1.20
C ALA A 222 3.84 15.40 -0.96
N SER A 223 4.89 15.27 -0.14
CA SER A 223 5.35 13.96 0.32
C SER A 223 4.26 13.26 1.13
N PHE A 224 3.95 12.03 0.75
CA PHE A 224 2.98 11.21 1.46
C PHE A 224 3.32 11.06 2.95
N HIS A 225 4.59 10.80 3.26
CA HIS A 225 5.04 10.66 4.65
C HIS A 225 4.97 11.95 5.46
N GLU A 226 5.24 13.11 4.85
CA GLU A 226 5.10 14.40 5.53
C GLU A 226 3.64 14.67 5.92
N VAL A 227 2.71 14.37 5.01
CA VAL A 227 1.27 14.48 5.28
C VAL A 227 0.84 13.50 6.37
N CYS A 228 1.27 12.23 6.32
CA CYS A 228 0.98 11.25 7.37
C CYS A 228 1.52 11.68 8.73
N MET A 229 2.77 12.17 8.80
CA MET A 229 3.35 12.65 10.06
C MET A 229 2.58 13.86 10.62
N TRP A 230 2.11 14.75 9.76
CA TRP A 230 1.29 15.86 10.18
C TRP A 230 -0.05 15.39 10.75
N LEU A 231 -0.73 14.46 10.08
CA LEU A 231 -1.98 13.88 10.55
C LEU A 231 -1.82 13.21 11.92
N VAL A 232 -0.77 12.43 12.12
CA VAL A 232 -0.45 11.82 13.42
C VAL A 232 -0.31 12.88 14.52
N ARG A 233 0.41 13.96 14.23
CA ARG A 233 0.57 15.07 15.20
C ARG A 233 -0.76 15.72 15.53
N GLN A 234 -1.65 15.90 14.57
CA GLN A 234 -2.98 16.47 14.82
C GLN A 234 -3.82 15.55 15.71
N ARG A 235 -3.85 14.25 15.40
CA ARG A 235 -4.58 13.26 16.22
C ARG A 235 -4.06 13.22 17.67
N ILE A 236 -2.75 13.25 17.86
CA ILE A 236 -2.16 13.30 19.22
C ILE A 236 -2.62 14.57 19.96
N ARG A 237 -2.62 15.73 19.32
CA ARG A 237 -3.10 16.99 19.92
C ARG A 237 -4.59 16.93 20.26
N GLU A 238 -5.41 16.40 19.38
CA GLU A 238 -6.86 16.23 19.61
C GLU A 238 -7.12 15.36 20.83
N ARG A 239 -6.45 14.19 20.91
CA ARG A 239 -6.55 13.29 22.07
C ARG A 239 -6.12 13.97 23.37
N GLN A 240 -5.05 14.76 23.35
CA GLN A 240 -4.58 15.52 24.52
C GLN A 240 -5.59 16.58 24.93
N MET A 241 -6.16 17.34 24.01
CA MET A 241 -7.21 18.33 24.29
C MET A 241 -8.46 17.69 24.87
N GLN A 242 -8.92 16.56 24.29
CA GLN A 242 -10.06 15.83 24.81
C GLN A 242 -9.83 15.32 26.24
N ALA A 243 -8.63 14.79 26.52
CA ALA A 243 -8.26 14.33 27.86
C ALA A 243 -8.29 15.49 28.88
N MET A 244 -7.78 16.65 28.51
CA MET A 244 -7.82 17.86 29.37
C MET A 244 -9.26 18.36 29.61
N CYS A 245 -10.12 18.28 28.58
CA CYS A 245 -11.52 18.67 28.72
C CYS A 245 -12.28 17.73 29.67
N ARG A 246 -12.04 16.42 29.57
CA ARG A 246 -12.66 15.41 30.48
C ARG A 246 -12.26 15.60 31.93
N GLN A 247 -11.02 16.02 32.21
CA GLN A 247 -10.56 16.29 33.59
C GLN A 247 -11.15 17.55 34.18
N LYS A 248 -11.63 18.51 33.37
CA LYS A 248 -12.21 19.78 33.82
C LYS A 248 -13.70 19.73 34.11
N THR A 249 -14.39 18.62 33.76
CA THR A 249 -15.81 18.45 34.10
C THR A 249 -15.91 17.80 35.50
N PRO A 250 -16.07 18.58 36.59
CA PRO A 250 -16.29 17.99 37.91
C PRO A 250 -17.66 17.31 37.88
N THR A 251 -17.70 16.05 38.35
CA THR A 251 -18.93 15.36 38.66
C THR A 251 -19.72 16.26 39.65
N GLN A 252 -20.72 17.00 39.15
CA GLN A 252 -21.74 17.56 40.04
C GLN A 252 -22.50 16.33 40.57
N ASN A 253 -22.06 15.85 41.74
CA ASN A 253 -22.89 15.01 42.59
C ASN A 253 -24.11 15.83 42.97
N LEU A 254 -25.25 15.48 42.34
CA LEU A 254 -26.59 15.87 42.81
C LEU A 254 -26.84 15.02 44.05
N ASP A 255 -26.72 15.63 45.22
CA ASP A 255 -27.30 15.18 46.49
C ASP A 255 -28.82 15.31 46.44
#